data_d52480ce95a2d01dee1c9b9b89b2ed9c
#
_entry.id   d52480ce95a2d01dee1c9b9b89b2ed9c
#
_cell.length_a   1.000
_cell.length_b   1.000
_cell.length_c   1.000
_cell.angle_alpha   90.00
_cell.angle_beta   90.00
_cell.angle_gamma   90.00
#
_symmetry.space_group_name_H-M   'P 1'
#
loop_
_entity.id
_entity.type
_entity.pdbx_description
1 polymer ?
#
loop_
_entity_poly.entity_id
_entity_poly.type
_entity_poly.pdbx_seq_one_letter_code
_entity_poly.pdbx_strand_id
1 'polypeptide(L)'
;MVATRFSPDPGARRRVVVTGLDLVTPIGAEADAFWKAALAGVSGVKRISHFDPEGLPTQIAAALDDRALIEEFRAEAALDSRDPRGVVVGVRAARGAVAAAGARPVLASRRAGVFVGTSGERHDLRDLGAIAYASREAGGRVTRAGFVGEFARRAAARAAYRTWPQYLAARLADHFGIEGPTATIQTACTSSAQAIGEAYRAIRRGTVDVALAGGAECIVAPIEVQLFCLLGVMSRQNATPETASRPFDARRDGFVIGEGAGFLVLEAADHARRRGIPAIAEVAGYGTTCDAYRVTDEAPDGRGAIGAMRRALADAQLGPQDIDYVNAHGTSTPMNDRVETAAIKTVFGPEASRLLVSSTKSMIGHTISAAGAIELATTVLAVRDQIAPPTINYRVPDPECDLHYVPNTSVAARIRAAISNSFGFGGHNDCLLVREIER
;
A
#
# COMPACT_ATOMS: atom_id res chain seq x y z
N MET A 1 -24.58 1.19 40.30
CA MET A 1 -25.33 0.96 39.05
C MET A 1 -24.42 0.17 38.10
N VAL A 2 -24.75 -1.11 37.90
CA VAL A 2 -23.97 -2.00 37.05
C VAL A 2 -24.29 -1.64 35.60
N ALA A 3 -23.29 -1.17 34.82
CA ALA A 3 -23.45 -0.94 33.42
C ALA A 3 -23.77 -2.26 32.72
N THR A 4 -24.94 -2.35 32.13
CA THR A 4 -25.37 -3.47 31.26
C THR A 4 -24.38 -3.66 30.16
N ARG A 5 -23.64 -4.76 30.20
CA ARG A 5 -22.80 -5.24 29.11
C ARG A 5 -23.71 -5.51 27.91
N PHE A 6 -23.61 -4.66 26.86
CA PHE A 6 -24.06 -5.05 25.55
C PHE A 6 -23.12 -6.18 25.08
N SER A 7 -23.55 -7.42 25.24
CA SER A 7 -22.95 -8.54 24.53
C SER A 7 -23.56 -8.53 23.13
N PRO A 8 -22.79 -8.30 22.05
CA PRO A 8 -23.35 -8.50 20.73
C PRO A 8 -23.74 -9.97 20.60
N ASP A 9 -24.83 -10.23 19.90
CA ASP A 9 -25.24 -11.58 19.51
C ASP A 9 -24.01 -12.31 18.92
N PRO A 10 -23.59 -13.45 19.49
CA PRO A 10 -22.38 -14.15 19.04
C PRO A 10 -22.45 -14.65 17.60
N GLY A 11 -23.62 -14.55 16.95
CA GLY A 11 -23.84 -14.97 15.56
C GLY A 11 -23.83 -13.86 14.50
N ALA A 12 -24.01 -12.59 14.87
CA ALA A 12 -24.07 -11.49 13.91
C ALA A 12 -22.68 -10.88 13.68
N ARG A 13 -22.08 -11.16 12.53
CA ARG A 13 -20.80 -10.54 12.11
C ARG A 13 -20.98 -9.04 11.92
N ARG A 14 -20.16 -8.22 12.61
CA ARG A 14 -20.22 -6.76 12.46
C ARG A 14 -19.80 -6.35 11.04
N ARG A 15 -20.56 -5.46 10.40
CA ARG A 15 -20.18 -4.84 9.14
C ARG A 15 -19.09 -3.81 9.38
N VAL A 16 -18.14 -3.72 8.46
CA VAL A 16 -17.00 -2.80 8.54
C VAL A 16 -17.07 -1.83 7.38
N VAL A 17 -17.08 -0.54 7.68
CA VAL A 17 -17.19 0.52 6.66
C VAL A 17 -15.97 1.42 6.67
N VAL A 18 -15.66 2.00 5.52
CA VAL A 18 -14.68 3.07 5.35
C VAL A 18 -15.40 4.39 5.58
N THR A 19 -14.95 5.18 6.55
CA THR A 19 -15.51 6.50 6.85
C THR A 19 -14.60 7.65 6.43
N GLY A 20 -13.33 7.38 6.16
CA GLY A 20 -12.40 8.35 5.61
C GLY A 20 -11.18 7.65 5.02
N LEU A 21 -10.56 8.31 4.07
CA LEU A 21 -9.29 7.87 3.45
C LEU A 21 -8.48 9.08 2.98
N ASP A 22 -7.18 8.92 2.93
CA ASP A 22 -6.28 9.87 2.27
C ASP A 22 -5.01 9.18 1.78
N LEU A 23 -4.36 9.83 0.82
CA LEU A 23 -3.24 9.30 0.05
C LEU A 23 -2.18 10.38 -0.15
N VAL A 24 -0.92 9.97 -0.12
CA VAL A 24 0.21 10.78 -0.61
C VAL A 24 0.97 9.94 -1.63
N THR A 25 1.00 10.41 -2.87
CA THR A 25 1.59 9.71 -4.01
C THR A 25 2.32 10.70 -4.93
N PRO A 26 3.15 10.23 -5.87
CA PRO A 26 3.82 11.11 -6.85
C PRO A 26 2.89 11.88 -7.80
N ILE A 27 1.60 11.51 -7.86
CA ILE A 27 0.60 12.19 -8.71
C ILE A 27 -0.46 12.95 -7.91
N GLY A 28 -0.32 13.02 -6.59
CA GLY A 28 -1.21 13.79 -5.71
C GLY A 28 -0.90 13.54 -4.25
N ALA A 29 -0.90 14.61 -3.46
CA ALA A 29 -0.55 14.60 -2.04
C ALA A 29 -1.78 14.52 -1.11
N GLU A 30 -2.96 14.32 -1.68
CA GLU A 30 -4.25 14.10 -1.01
C GLU A 30 -5.20 13.34 -1.93
N ALA A 31 -6.24 12.74 -1.38
CA ALA A 31 -7.12 11.80 -2.09
C ALA A 31 -7.76 12.39 -3.35
N ASP A 32 -8.28 13.61 -3.30
CA ASP A 32 -8.95 14.23 -4.44
C ASP A 32 -7.96 14.58 -5.57
N ALA A 33 -6.77 15.10 -5.22
CA ALA A 33 -5.73 15.40 -6.20
C ALA A 33 -5.22 14.11 -6.87
N PHE A 34 -4.94 13.08 -6.07
CA PHE A 34 -4.58 11.75 -6.57
C PHE A 34 -5.66 11.20 -7.51
N TRP A 35 -6.92 11.19 -7.07
CA TRP A 35 -8.01 10.60 -7.84
C TRP A 35 -8.21 11.28 -9.18
N LYS A 36 -8.19 12.61 -9.20
CA LYS A 36 -8.24 13.39 -10.44
C LYS A 36 -7.10 13.05 -11.39
N ALA A 37 -5.88 12.98 -10.90
CA ALA A 37 -4.69 12.62 -11.69
C ALA A 37 -4.75 11.16 -12.19
N ALA A 38 -5.21 10.23 -11.34
CA ALA A 38 -5.37 8.82 -11.68
C ALA A 38 -6.41 8.62 -12.80
N LEU A 39 -7.56 9.28 -12.73
CA LEU A 39 -8.58 9.23 -13.78
C LEU A 39 -8.09 9.84 -15.09
N ALA A 40 -7.22 10.84 -15.02
CA ALA A 40 -6.58 11.46 -16.19
C ALA A 40 -5.40 10.66 -16.76
N GLY A 41 -4.99 9.55 -16.11
CA GLY A 41 -3.88 8.73 -16.54
C GLY A 41 -2.50 9.41 -16.42
N VAL A 42 -2.31 10.23 -15.38
CA VAL A 42 -1.03 10.94 -15.17
C VAL A 42 0.03 9.97 -14.67
N SER A 43 1.20 9.95 -15.32
CA SER A 43 2.37 9.19 -14.84
C SER A 43 3.19 10.01 -13.85
N GLY A 44 3.47 9.42 -12.69
CA GLY A 44 4.43 9.95 -11.70
C GLY A 44 5.85 9.43 -11.88
N VAL A 45 6.09 8.58 -12.90
CA VAL A 45 7.40 7.97 -13.14
C VAL A 45 8.32 8.98 -13.82
N LYS A 46 9.51 9.20 -13.23
CA LYS A 46 10.53 10.14 -13.71
C LYS A 46 11.93 9.57 -13.51
N ARG A 47 12.94 10.21 -14.07
CA ARG A 47 14.32 9.95 -13.69
C ARG A 47 14.51 10.27 -12.20
N ILE A 48 15.22 9.40 -11.49
CA ILE A 48 15.53 9.59 -10.07
C ILE A 48 16.30 10.90 -9.87
N SER A 49 15.85 11.75 -8.96
CA SER A 49 16.44 13.06 -8.64
C SER A 49 17.02 13.14 -7.21
N HIS A 50 16.67 12.21 -6.32
CA HIS A 50 17.12 12.19 -4.92
C HIS A 50 18.63 11.96 -4.77
N PHE A 51 19.22 11.23 -5.72
CA PHE A 51 20.64 10.93 -5.83
C PHE A 51 21.02 10.78 -7.31
N ASP A 52 22.31 10.72 -7.61
CA ASP A 52 22.78 10.43 -8.96
C ASP A 52 22.61 8.93 -9.26
N PRO A 53 21.71 8.55 -10.19
CA PRO A 53 21.46 7.16 -10.54
C PRO A 53 22.41 6.65 -11.65
N GLU A 54 23.42 7.41 -12.04
CA GLU A 54 24.35 7.00 -13.10
C GLU A 54 25.07 5.69 -12.72
N GLY A 55 25.17 4.80 -13.67
CA GLY A 55 25.74 3.45 -13.45
C GLY A 55 24.77 2.41 -12.90
N LEU A 56 23.59 2.81 -12.44
CA LEU A 56 22.54 1.83 -12.06
C LEU A 56 21.81 1.31 -13.30
N PRO A 57 21.44 0.02 -13.34
CA PRO A 57 20.64 -0.54 -14.45
C PRO A 57 19.28 0.14 -14.60
N THR A 58 18.64 0.51 -13.49
CA THR A 58 17.40 1.28 -13.43
C THR A 58 17.68 2.65 -12.85
N GLN A 59 17.28 3.70 -13.58
CA GLN A 59 17.51 5.10 -13.23
C GLN A 59 16.21 5.89 -13.04
N ILE A 60 15.09 5.19 -12.94
CA ILE A 60 13.74 5.74 -12.91
C ILE A 60 12.97 5.25 -11.68
N ALA A 61 12.08 6.11 -11.19
CA ALA A 61 11.19 5.82 -10.07
C ALA A 61 9.94 6.72 -10.12
N ALA A 62 8.88 6.32 -9.45
CA ALA A 62 7.76 7.19 -9.10
C ALA A 62 7.98 7.68 -7.65
N ALA A 63 8.87 8.64 -7.49
CA ALA A 63 9.34 9.12 -6.21
C ALA A 63 8.61 10.39 -5.75
N LEU A 64 8.54 10.58 -4.42
CA LEU A 64 8.11 11.83 -3.79
C LEU A 64 9.32 12.77 -3.69
N ASP A 65 9.62 13.51 -4.75
CA ASP A 65 10.84 14.31 -4.89
C ASP A 65 10.71 15.79 -4.55
N ASP A 66 9.51 16.26 -4.21
CA ASP A 66 9.30 17.61 -3.68
C ASP A 66 9.71 17.70 -2.20
N ARG A 67 10.94 18.14 -1.97
CA ARG A 67 11.51 18.30 -0.62
C ARG A 67 10.78 19.37 0.19
N ALA A 68 10.33 20.45 -0.45
CA ALA A 68 9.64 21.53 0.23
C ALA A 68 8.30 21.05 0.77
N LEU A 69 7.55 20.29 -0.02
CA LEU A 69 6.30 19.68 0.39
C LEU A 69 6.48 18.67 1.56
N ILE A 70 7.55 17.87 1.53
CA ILE A 70 7.86 16.94 2.64
C ILE A 70 8.16 17.70 3.94
N GLU A 71 8.91 18.82 3.87
CA GLU A 71 9.20 19.62 5.04
C GLU A 71 7.96 20.40 5.54
N GLU A 72 7.05 20.81 4.66
CA GLU A 72 5.73 21.35 5.03
C GLU A 72 4.93 20.29 5.82
N PHE A 73 4.82 19.05 5.34
CA PHE A 73 4.15 17.98 6.06
C PHE A 73 4.78 17.69 7.42
N ARG A 74 6.11 17.77 7.50
CA ARG A 74 6.85 17.61 8.76
C ARG A 74 6.47 18.69 9.77
N ALA A 75 6.45 19.96 9.33
CA ALA A 75 6.11 21.10 10.16
C ALA A 75 4.64 21.05 10.63
N GLU A 76 3.70 20.77 9.74
CA GLU A 76 2.27 20.65 10.06
C GLU A 76 1.97 19.57 11.10
N ALA A 77 2.71 18.46 11.09
CA ALA A 77 2.54 17.37 12.02
C ALA A 77 3.41 17.51 13.29
N ALA A 78 4.18 18.61 13.43
CA ALA A 78 5.15 18.83 14.49
C ALA A 78 6.12 17.65 14.68
N LEU A 79 6.59 17.09 13.57
CA LEU A 79 7.52 15.97 13.55
C LEU A 79 8.97 16.47 13.67
N ASP A 80 9.82 15.66 14.29
CA ASP A 80 11.25 15.93 14.44
C ASP A 80 11.93 15.87 13.05
N SER A 81 12.94 16.74 12.85
CA SER A 81 13.75 16.76 11.61
C SER A 81 14.46 15.42 11.32
N ARG A 82 14.59 14.57 12.34
CA ARG A 82 15.17 13.24 12.24
C ARG A 82 14.14 12.13 11.94
N ASP A 83 12.84 12.46 11.94
CA ASP A 83 11.82 11.46 11.57
C ASP A 83 11.98 11.10 10.09
N PRO A 84 11.98 9.81 9.75
CA PRO A 84 12.15 9.34 8.38
C PRO A 84 11.07 9.87 7.43
N ARG A 85 11.40 9.98 6.12
CA ARG A 85 10.47 10.45 5.09
C ARG A 85 9.19 9.61 5.04
N GLY A 86 9.30 8.29 5.11
CA GLY A 86 8.15 7.38 5.14
C GLY A 86 7.23 7.64 6.33
N VAL A 87 7.79 8.01 7.50
CA VAL A 87 7.01 8.39 8.67
C VAL A 87 6.28 9.72 8.43
N VAL A 88 6.96 10.72 7.87
CA VAL A 88 6.35 12.03 7.56
C VAL A 88 5.16 11.88 6.59
N VAL A 89 5.37 11.17 5.51
CA VAL A 89 4.35 10.91 4.48
C VAL A 89 3.20 10.06 5.04
N GLY A 90 3.52 9.05 5.85
CA GLY A 90 2.53 8.22 6.51
C GLY A 90 1.66 8.97 7.51
N VAL A 91 2.27 9.84 8.34
CA VAL A 91 1.51 10.69 9.28
C VAL A 91 0.64 11.69 8.52
N ARG A 92 1.12 12.27 7.40
CA ARG A 92 0.32 13.18 6.56
C ARG A 92 -0.93 12.50 6.02
N ALA A 93 -0.78 11.32 5.38
CA ALA A 93 -1.91 10.57 4.85
C ALA A 93 -2.89 10.13 5.94
N ALA A 94 -2.38 9.68 7.09
CA ALA A 94 -3.21 9.29 8.23
C ALA A 94 -4.01 10.47 8.80
N ARG A 95 -3.41 11.67 8.91
CA ARG A 95 -4.11 12.90 9.34
C ARG A 95 -5.24 13.26 8.40
N GLY A 96 -5.02 13.18 7.09
CA GLY A 96 -6.05 13.43 6.09
C GLY A 96 -7.22 12.44 6.19
N ALA A 97 -6.92 11.14 6.29
CA ALA A 97 -7.94 10.12 6.47
C ALA A 97 -8.78 10.32 7.76
N VAL A 98 -8.11 10.67 8.87
CA VAL A 98 -8.78 10.95 10.16
C VAL A 98 -9.62 12.22 10.08
N ALA A 99 -9.16 13.26 9.39
CA ALA A 99 -9.91 14.49 9.16
C ALA A 99 -11.16 14.23 8.30
N ALA A 100 -11.01 13.51 7.19
CA ALA A 100 -12.11 13.12 6.31
C ALA A 100 -13.20 12.31 7.05
N ALA A 101 -12.81 11.43 7.97
CA ALA A 101 -13.72 10.67 8.80
C ALA A 101 -14.28 11.43 10.02
N GLY A 102 -13.79 12.64 10.33
CA GLY A 102 -14.08 13.28 11.61
C GLY A 102 -13.78 12.39 12.82
N ALA A 103 -12.77 11.50 12.70
CA ALA A 103 -12.57 10.39 13.63
C ALA A 103 -11.71 10.75 14.86
N ARG A 104 -11.05 11.90 14.89
CA ARG A 104 -10.15 12.26 15.99
C ARG A 104 -10.73 12.06 17.40
N PRO A 105 -11.98 12.44 17.70
CA PRO A 105 -12.54 12.27 19.03
C PRO A 105 -12.72 10.80 19.47
N VAL A 106 -12.87 9.87 18.53
CA VAL A 106 -13.11 8.46 18.83
C VAL A 106 -11.87 7.60 18.78
N LEU A 107 -10.78 8.13 18.21
CA LEU A 107 -9.49 7.44 18.17
C LEU A 107 -8.78 7.45 19.52
N ALA A 108 -8.91 8.49 20.34
CA ALA A 108 -8.34 8.56 21.69
C ALA A 108 -9.07 7.60 22.64
N SER A 109 -8.89 6.30 22.46
CA SER A 109 -9.70 5.26 23.11
C SER A 109 -8.98 3.91 23.05
N ARG A 110 -9.26 3.05 24.05
CA ARG A 110 -8.88 1.62 24.04
C ARG A 110 -9.69 0.79 23.04
N ARG A 111 -10.78 1.34 22.51
CA ARG A 111 -11.61 0.72 21.48
C ARG A 111 -11.21 1.14 20.07
N ALA A 112 -10.12 1.89 19.92
CA ALA A 112 -9.48 2.24 18.66
C ALA A 112 -8.21 1.43 18.46
N GLY A 113 -7.83 1.15 17.21
CA GLY A 113 -6.57 0.46 16.88
C GLY A 113 -5.80 1.11 15.75
N VAL A 114 -4.49 0.80 15.68
CA VAL A 114 -3.59 1.20 14.57
C VAL A 114 -3.00 -0.05 13.93
N PHE A 115 -3.12 -0.16 12.61
CA PHE A 115 -2.60 -1.28 11.83
C PHE A 115 -1.85 -0.74 10.62
N VAL A 116 -0.54 -0.96 10.58
CA VAL A 116 0.37 -0.32 9.59
C VAL A 116 1.17 -1.36 8.85
N GLY A 117 1.16 -1.29 7.52
CA GLY A 117 2.10 -1.98 6.65
C GLY A 117 3.26 -1.08 6.27
N THR A 118 4.48 -1.48 6.59
CA THR A 118 5.71 -0.75 6.22
C THR A 118 6.92 -1.64 6.40
N SER A 119 7.97 -1.43 5.60
CA SER A 119 9.27 -2.07 5.83
C SER A 119 10.17 -1.28 6.78
N GLY A 120 9.74 -0.10 7.22
CA GLY A 120 10.56 0.86 7.93
C GLY A 120 11.56 1.55 7.00
N GLU A 121 12.45 2.35 7.56
CA GLU A 121 13.55 2.92 6.79
C GLU A 121 14.88 2.24 7.10
N ARG A 122 15.76 2.20 6.11
CA ARG A 122 17.11 1.66 6.26
C ARG A 122 18.10 2.80 6.57
N HIS A 123 19.24 2.41 7.10
CA HIS A 123 20.33 3.37 7.32
C HIS A 123 20.84 3.91 5.98
N ASP A 124 20.97 5.24 5.88
CA ASP A 124 21.57 5.86 4.71
C ASP A 124 23.02 5.37 4.53
N LEU A 125 23.37 4.96 3.31
CA LEU A 125 24.74 4.60 2.97
C LEU A 125 25.74 5.72 3.23
N ARG A 126 25.33 6.98 3.08
CA ARG A 126 26.15 8.15 3.42
C ARG A 126 26.53 8.16 4.90
N ASP A 127 25.59 7.77 5.77
CA ASP A 127 25.81 7.66 7.20
C ASP A 127 26.78 6.53 7.52
N LEU A 128 26.57 5.36 6.93
CA LEU A 128 27.48 4.22 7.09
C LEU A 128 28.88 4.54 6.54
N GLY A 129 28.94 5.21 5.38
CA GLY A 129 30.20 5.69 4.81
C GLY A 129 30.91 6.71 5.71
N ALA A 130 30.17 7.68 6.27
CA ALA A 130 30.70 8.66 7.20
C ALA A 130 31.18 8.01 8.51
N ILE A 131 30.48 7.00 9.02
CA ILE A 131 30.90 6.21 10.17
C ILE A 131 32.19 5.45 9.85
N ALA A 132 32.24 4.76 8.72
CA ALA A 132 33.43 4.03 8.28
C ALA A 132 34.63 4.98 8.10
N TYR A 133 34.41 6.17 7.49
CA TYR A 133 35.47 7.17 7.33
C TYR A 133 35.98 7.70 8.69
N ALA A 134 35.08 8.05 9.59
CA ALA A 134 35.42 8.57 10.92
C ALA A 134 36.09 7.51 11.84
N SER A 135 35.88 6.23 11.56
CA SER A 135 36.49 5.11 12.29
C SER A 135 37.82 4.62 11.74
N ARG A 136 38.43 5.37 10.78
CA ARG A 136 39.76 5.05 10.27
C ARG A 136 40.86 5.36 11.30
N GLU A 137 41.76 4.40 11.48
CA GLU A 137 42.99 4.57 12.24
C GLU A 137 44.12 5.20 11.40
N ALA A 138 45.19 5.56 12.07
CA ALA A 138 46.42 5.97 11.38
C ALA A 138 46.85 4.86 10.40
N GLY A 139 46.88 5.21 9.11
CA GLY A 139 47.09 4.23 8.03
C GLY A 139 45.86 3.90 7.21
N GLY A 140 44.70 4.52 7.48
CA GLY A 140 43.47 4.46 6.66
C GLY A 140 42.63 3.20 6.85
N ARG A 141 43.01 2.31 7.76
CA ARG A 141 42.31 1.05 8.03
C ARG A 141 41.11 1.26 8.94
N VAL A 142 39.94 0.79 8.52
CA VAL A 142 38.74 0.73 9.38
C VAL A 142 38.83 -0.48 10.28
N THR A 143 38.79 -0.29 11.61
CA THR A 143 38.75 -1.37 12.59
C THR A 143 37.32 -1.61 13.05
N ARG A 144 37.03 -2.87 13.44
CA ARG A 144 35.73 -3.24 14.01
C ARG A 144 35.42 -2.42 15.26
N ALA A 145 36.38 -2.24 16.15
CA ALA A 145 36.19 -1.48 17.39
C ALA A 145 35.91 0.00 17.12
N GLY A 146 36.69 0.63 16.20
CA GLY A 146 36.48 2.01 15.78
C GLY A 146 35.13 2.21 15.14
N PHE A 147 34.73 1.30 14.22
CA PHE A 147 33.42 1.37 13.56
C PHE A 147 32.26 1.24 14.57
N VAL A 148 32.30 0.25 15.46
CA VAL A 148 31.27 0.06 16.49
C VAL A 148 31.19 1.24 17.45
N GLY A 149 32.32 1.79 17.90
CA GLY A 149 32.38 2.97 18.78
C GLY A 149 31.78 4.20 18.11
N GLU A 150 32.13 4.47 16.84
CA GLU A 150 31.58 5.62 16.10
C GLU A 150 30.10 5.42 15.77
N PHE A 151 29.68 4.22 15.43
CA PHE A 151 28.28 3.86 15.23
C PHE A 151 27.46 4.10 16.51
N ALA A 152 27.92 3.60 17.66
CA ALA A 152 27.24 3.78 18.94
C ALA A 152 27.10 5.26 19.32
N ARG A 153 28.16 6.05 19.11
CA ARG A 153 28.16 7.50 19.37
C ARG A 153 27.14 8.24 18.51
N ARG A 154 27.00 7.88 17.23
CA ARG A 154 26.05 8.49 16.29
C ARG A 154 24.64 7.95 16.47
N ALA A 155 24.48 6.65 16.72
CA ALA A 155 23.18 6.03 16.94
C ALA A 155 22.47 6.61 18.18
N ALA A 156 23.20 6.85 19.27
CA ALA A 156 22.64 7.51 20.45
C ALA A 156 22.11 8.92 20.15
N ALA A 157 22.81 9.67 19.28
CA ALA A 157 22.40 11.01 18.86
C ALA A 157 21.22 11.00 17.86
N ARG A 158 21.05 9.92 17.10
CA ARG A 158 20.06 9.83 16.01
C ARG A 158 18.80 9.09 16.37
N ALA A 159 18.70 8.49 17.56
CA ALA A 159 17.56 7.65 17.95
C ALA A 159 17.27 6.57 16.90
N ALA A 160 18.20 5.61 16.75
CA ALA A 160 18.17 4.56 15.71
C ALA A 160 16.84 3.78 15.59
N TYR A 161 16.05 3.73 16.69
CA TYR A 161 14.72 3.11 16.70
C TYR A 161 13.72 3.74 15.70
N ARG A 162 13.99 4.97 15.21
CA ARG A 162 13.11 5.66 14.24
C ARG A 162 13.08 4.97 12.87
N THR A 163 14.09 4.17 12.56
CA THR A 163 14.15 3.39 11.32
C THR A 163 13.42 2.05 11.43
N TRP A 164 13.02 1.65 12.63
CA TRP A 164 12.33 0.38 12.83
C TRP A 164 10.90 0.41 12.28
N PRO A 165 10.40 -0.68 11.69
CA PRO A 165 9.06 -0.72 11.09
C PRO A 165 7.94 -0.28 12.04
N GLN A 166 8.00 -0.66 13.32
CA GLN A 166 6.99 -0.30 14.32
C GLN A 166 6.96 1.19 14.68
N TYR A 167 7.95 1.98 14.26
CA TYR A 167 8.02 3.39 14.64
C TYR A 167 6.85 4.20 14.08
N LEU A 168 6.45 3.97 12.81
CA LEU A 168 5.29 4.67 12.24
C LEU A 168 4.00 4.36 13.01
N ALA A 169 3.75 3.10 13.34
CA ALA A 169 2.56 2.71 14.10
C ALA A 169 2.55 3.36 15.51
N ALA A 170 3.69 3.39 16.19
CA ALA A 170 3.85 4.05 17.49
C ALA A 170 3.64 5.56 17.38
N ARG A 171 4.17 6.21 16.34
CA ARG A 171 3.97 7.66 16.11
C ARG A 171 2.51 8.01 15.85
N LEU A 172 1.79 7.17 15.11
CA LEU A 172 0.36 7.36 14.85
C LEU A 172 -0.46 7.16 16.13
N ALA A 173 -0.14 6.14 16.93
CA ALA A 173 -0.79 5.91 18.22
C ALA A 173 -0.61 7.11 19.16
N ASP A 174 0.62 7.62 19.28
CA ASP A 174 0.95 8.82 20.07
C ASP A 174 0.23 10.07 19.54
N HIS A 175 0.29 10.31 18.23
CA HIS A 175 -0.31 11.49 17.59
C HIS A 175 -1.83 11.58 17.77
N PHE A 176 -2.53 10.44 17.74
CA PHE A 176 -3.99 10.39 17.86
C PHE A 176 -4.49 9.95 19.25
N GLY A 177 -3.60 9.63 20.18
CA GLY A 177 -3.96 9.16 21.51
C GLY A 177 -4.61 7.79 21.51
N ILE A 178 -4.22 6.89 20.59
CA ILE A 178 -4.82 5.56 20.47
C ILE A 178 -4.22 4.63 21.52
N GLU A 179 -5.04 4.15 22.46
CA GLU A 179 -4.63 3.27 23.56
C GLU A 179 -4.91 1.79 23.31
N GLY A 180 -5.56 1.45 22.21
CA GLY A 180 -5.91 0.08 21.86
C GLY A 180 -4.81 -0.64 21.09
N PRO A 181 -5.16 -1.77 20.42
CA PRO A 181 -4.20 -2.59 19.70
C PRO A 181 -3.43 -1.83 18.63
N THR A 182 -2.09 -1.97 18.65
CA THR A 182 -1.19 -1.38 17.65
C THR A 182 -0.38 -2.49 17.02
N ALA A 183 -0.40 -2.60 15.70
CA ALA A 183 0.30 -3.63 14.95
C ALA A 183 1.05 -3.05 13.75
N THR A 184 2.25 -3.59 13.51
CA THR A 184 3.01 -3.36 12.28
C THR A 184 3.16 -4.68 11.55
N ILE A 185 2.84 -4.68 10.27
CA ILE A 185 2.90 -5.86 9.40
C ILE A 185 3.95 -5.63 8.33
N GLN A 186 4.82 -6.64 8.16
CA GLN A 186 5.92 -6.61 7.21
C GLN A 186 5.90 -7.90 6.38
N THR A 187 5.14 -7.89 5.31
CA THR A 187 4.95 -9.00 4.36
C THR A 187 5.20 -8.54 2.93
N ALA A 188 6.29 -7.78 2.74
CA ALA A 188 6.69 -7.19 1.46
C ALA A 188 5.53 -6.40 0.82
N CYS A 189 5.19 -6.71 -0.45
CA CYS A 189 4.19 -5.96 -1.21
C CYS A 189 2.75 -6.07 -0.66
N THR A 190 2.48 -7.04 0.22
CA THR A 190 1.15 -7.24 0.81
C THR A 190 0.98 -6.56 2.17
N SER A 191 2.02 -5.94 2.72
CA SER A 191 2.05 -5.45 4.11
C SER A 191 0.84 -4.61 4.50
N SER A 192 0.50 -3.59 3.71
CA SER A 192 -0.63 -2.70 4.04
C SER A 192 -1.99 -3.33 3.72
N ALA A 193 -2.09 -4.20 2.71
CA ALA A 193 -3.31 -4.98 2.49
C ALA A 193 -3.60 -5.89 3.68
N GLN A 194 -2.58 -6.57 4.19
CA GLN A 194 -2.70 -7.41 5.37
C GLN A 194 -2.99 -6.60 6.64
N ALA A 195 -2.38 -5.42 6.79
CA ALA A 195 -2.67 -4.51 7.90
C ALA A 195 -4.15 -4.10 7.93
N ILE A 196 -4.71 -3.75 6.77
CA ILE A 196 -6.12 -3.42 6.63
C ILE A 196 -7.01 -4.65 6.87
N GLY A 197 -6.60 -5.83 6.38
CA GLY A 197 -7.30 -7.09 6.62
C GLY A 197 -7.36 -7.47 8.10
N GLU A 198 -6.30 -7.25 8.87
CA GLU A 198 -6.29 -7.50 10.31
C GLU A 198 -7.09 -6.44 11.08
N ALA A 199 -7.08 -5.17 10.66
CA ALA A 199 -7.96 -4.13 11.19
C ALA A 199 -9.45 -4.51 10.98
N TYR A 200 -9.80 -4.93 9.76
CA TYR A 200 -11.12 -5.44 9.42
C TYR A 200 -11.54 -6.60 10.35
N ARG A 201 -10.67 -7.58 10.54
CA ARG A 201 -10.92 -8.71 11.45
C ARG A 201 -11.09 -8.27 12.90
N ALA A 202 -10.30 -7.31 13.36
CA ALA A 202 -10.38 -6.77 14.72
C ALA A 202 -11.73 -6.08 14.98
N ILE A 203 -12.24 -5.30 14.01
CA ILE A 203 -13.55 -4.67 14.09
C ILE A 203 -14.67 -5.71 14.03
N ARG A 204 -14.58 -6.67 13.10
CA ARG A 204 -15.60 -7.74 12.98
C ARG A 204 -15.76 -8.58 14.25
N ARG A 205 -14.65 -8.87 14.94
CA ARG A 205 -14.64 -9.59 16.21
C ARG A 205 -15.04 -8.73 17.41
N GLY A 206 -15.23 -7.42 17.20
CA GLY A 206 -15.56 -6.49 18.27
C GLY A 206 -14.39 -6.17 19.21
N THR A 207 -13.14 -6.46 18.81
CA THR A 207 -11.94 -6.09 19.58
C THR A 207 -11.79 -4.56 19.63
N VAL A 208 -12.04 -3.90 18.50
CA VAL A 208 -12.10 -2.44 18.37
C VAL A 208 -13.37 -2.02 17.66
N ASP A 209 -13.75 -0.73 17.77
CA ASP A 209 -14.89 -0.16 17.07
C ASP A 209 -14.44 0.68 15.87
N VAL A 210 -13.24 1.22 15.95
CA VAL A 210 -12.59 2.04 14.91
C VAL A 210 -11.12 1.63 14.78
N ALA A 211 -10.59 1.67 13.57
CA ALA A 211 -9.20 1.41 13.29
C ALA A 211 -8.65 2.39 12.24
N LEU A 212 -7.47 2.93 12.51
CA LEU A 212 -6.64 3.60 11.51
C LEU A 212 -5.76 2.53 10.88
N ALA A 213 -5.94 2.27 9.58
CA ALA A 213 -5.25 1.19 8.89
C ALA A 213 -4.69 1.65 7.54
N GLY A 214 -3.49 1.22 7.21
CA GLY A 214 -2.85 1.63 5.96
C GLY A 214 -1.37 1.29 5.91
N GLY A 215 -0.60 2.08 5.16
CA GLY A 215 0.84 1.90 5.07
C GLY A 215 1.56 3.06 4.41
N ALA A 216 2.87 3.08 4.57
CA ALA A 216 3.75 4.07 3.97
C ALA A 216 5.09 3.45 3.59
N GLU A 217 5.64 3.90 2.44
CA GLU A 217 6.94 3.45 1.96
C GLU A 217 7.66 4.57 1.19
N CYS A 218 8.89 4.88 1.59
CA CYS A 218 9.77 5.84 0.93
C CYS A 218 11.18 5.25 0.86
N ILE A 219 11.41 4.33 -0.09
CA ILE A 219 12.65 3.56 -0.22
C ILE A 219 13.39 3.80 -1.54
N VAL A 220 13.14 4.91 -2.24
CA VAL A 220 13.93 5.26 -3.42
C VAL A 220 15.28 5.81 -2.96
N ALA A 221 16.21 4.89 -2.68
CA ALA A 221 17.58 5.18 -2.24
C ALA A 221 18.57 4.25 -2.98
N PRO A 222 19.86 4.62 -3.06
CA PRO A 222 20.83 3.90 -3.90
C PRO A 222 20.92 2.40 -3.63
N ILE A 223 20.89 2.00 -2.34
CA ILE A 223 21.04 0.59 -1.98
C ILE A 223 19.79 -0.22 -2.33
N GLU A 224 18.60 0.33 -2.09
CA GLU A 224 17.33 -0.33 -2.36
C GLU A 224 17.15 -0.53 -3.86
N VAL A 225 17.38 0.52 -4.65
CA VAL A 225 17.31 0.43 -6.12
C VAL A 225 18.30 -0.60 -6.63
N GLN A 226 19.54 -0.61 -6.12
CA GLN A 226 20.55 -1.60 -6.53
C GLN A 226 20.15 -3.03 -6.13
N LEU A 227 19.57 -3.24 -4.93
CA LEU A 227 19.11 -4.56 -4.50
C LEU A 227 18.00 -5.10 -5.40
N PHE A 228 17.01 -4.28 -5.77
CA PHE A 228 15.96 -4.68 -6.71
C PHE A 228 16.51 -4.88 -8.14
N CYS A 229 17.50 -4.11 -8.55
CA CYS A 229 18.20 -4.36 -9.83
C CYS A 229 18.91 -5.73 -9.84
N LEU A 230 19.53 -6.13 -8.73
CA LEU A 230 20.17 -7.44 -8.60
C LEU A 230 19.18 -8.60 -8.65
N LEU A 231 17.94 -8.40 -8.21
CA LEU A 231 16.86 -9.38 -8.35
C LEU A 231 16.34 -9.51 -9.79
N GLY A 232 16.70 -8.55 -10.68
CA GLY A 232 16.27 -8.59 -12.09
C GLY A 232 14.79 -8.29 -12.32
N VAL A 233 14.10 -7.64 -11.39
CA VAL A 233 12.65 -7.44 -11.40
C VAL A 233 12.23 -6.02 -11.81
N MET A 234 13.19 -5.09 -11.98
CA MET A 234 12.92 -3.70 -12.32
C MET A 234 13.03 -3.42 -13.81
N SER A 235 12.17 -2.55 -14.31
CA SER A 235 12.24 -2.04 -15.68
C SER A 235 13.54 -1.25 -15.91
N ARG A 236 14.10 -1.41 -17.12
CA ARG A 236 15.30 -0.69 -17.59
C ARG A 236 14.98 0.35 -18.66
N GLN A 237 13.72 0.74 -18.80
CA GLN A 237 13.26 1.72 -19.80
C GLN A 237 13.61 3.17 -19.40
N ASN A 238 14.91 3.42 -19.16
CA ASN A 238 15.41 4.71 -18.64
C ASN A 238 15.19 5.89 -19.61
N ALA A 239 15.08 5.61 -20.91
CA ALA A 239 14.94 6.65 -21.93
C ALA A 239 13.54 7.28 -21.97
N THR A 240 12.51 6.54 -21.54
CA THR A 240 11.11 6.99 -21.54
C THR A 240 10.44 6.62 -20.23
N PRO A 241 10.81 7.30 -19.12
CA PRO A 241 10.38 6.95 -17.76
C PRO A 241 8.87 6.79 -17.62
N GLU A 242 8.11 7.75 -18.16
CA GLU A 242 6.66 7.85 -18.07
C GLU A 242 5.94 6.66 -18.71
N THR A 243 6.60 5.92 -19.59
CA THR A 243 6.04 4.74 -20.28
C THR A 243 6.64 3.41 -19.80
N ALA A 244 7.48 3.43 -18.77
CA ALA A 244 8.20 2.25 -18.31
C ALA A 244 7.29 1.27 -17.58
N SER A 245 6.44 1.75 -16.65
CA SER A 245 5.43 0.93 -15.99
C SER A 245 4.25 0.70 -16.93
N ARG A 246 4.08 -0.54 -17.39
CA ARG A 246 3.09 -0.94 -18.40
C ARG A 246 2.47 -2.31 -18.11
N PRO A 247 1.72 -2.42 -17.01
CA PRO A 247 1.11 -3.70 -16.63
C PRO A 247 0.31 -4.32 -17.78
N PHE A 248 0.46 -5.64 -17.96
CA PHE A 248 -0.22 -6.47 -18.97
C PHE A 248 0.16 -6.19 -20.43
N ASP A 249 0.96 -5.17 -20.75
CA ASP A 249 1.49 -4.94 -22.12
C ASP A 249 2.54 -6.00 -22.45
N ALA A 250 2.53 -6.50 -23.69
CA ALA A 250 3.46 -7.54 -24.14
C ALA A 250 4.95 -7.12 -24.03
N ARG A 251 5.25 -5.83 -23.99
CA ARG A 251 6.62 -5.28 -23.89
C ARG A 251 7.03 -4.91 -22.47
N ARG A 252 6.24 -5.31 -21.44
CA ARG A 252 6.62 -5.08 -20.04
C ARG A 252 7.92 -5.82 -19.73
N ASP A 253 8.79 -5.18 -18.95
CA ASP A 253 10.14 -5.70 -18.66
C ASP A 253 10.51 -5.65 -17.16
N GLY A 254 9.55 -5.29 -16.31
CA GLY A 254 9.74 -5.20 -14.86
C GLY A 254 8.93 -4.07 -14.24
N PHE A 255 8.88 -4.01 -12.93
CA PHE A 255 8.20 -2.92 -12.23
C PHE A 255 9.07 -1.66 -12.16
N VAL A 256 8.43 -0.52 -11.94
CA VAL A 256 9.09 0.73 -11.54
C VAL A 256 8.83 0.93 -10.05
N ILE A 257 9.88 1.16 -9.26
CA ILE A 257 9.75 1.43 -7.81
C ILE A 257 9.01 2.75 -7.58
N GLY A 258 8.12 2.78 -6.59
CA GLY A 258 7.36 3.97 -6.20
C GLY A 258 7.47 4.28 -4.70
N GLU A 259 7.10 5.50 -4.34
CA GLU A 259 6.97 5.96 -2.95
C GLU A 259 5.55 6.44 -2.69
N GLY A 260 5.08 6.37 -1.45
CA GLY A 260 3.78 6.90 -1.08
C GLY A 260 3.25 6.36 0.23
N ALA A 261 2.08 6.84 0.59
CA ALA A 261 1.30 6.37 1.72
C ALA A 261 -0.19 6.36 1.39
N GLY A 262 -0.91 5.42 1.99
CA GLY A 262 -2.37 5.38 1.98
C GLY A 262 -2.88 4.97 3.35
N PHE A 263 -3.88 5.69 3.87
CA PHE A 263 -4.54 5.35 5.12
C PHE A 263 -6.05 5.44 4.99
N LEU A 264 -6.72 4.54 5.69
CA LEU A 264 -8.17 4.49 5.78
C LEU A 264 -8.59 4.46 7.26
N VAL A 265 -9.71 5.09 7.56
CA VAL A 265 -10.43 4.91 8.82
C VAL A 265 -11.51 3.87 8.59
N LEU A 266 -11.37 2.72 9.24
CA LEU A 266 -12.36 1.65 9.25
C LEU A 266 -13.17 1.73 10.53
N GLU A 267 -14.49 1.59 10.41
CA GLU A 267 -15.38 1.59 11.57
C GLU A 267 -16.41 0.46 11.48
N ALA A 268 -16.86 -0.01 12.64
CA ALA A 268 -18.08 -0.79 12.68
C ALA A 268 -19.25 0.06 12.19
N ALA A 269 -20.08 -0.47 11.30
CA ALA A 269 -21.16 0.28 10.66
C ALA A 269 -22.14 0.90 11.67
N ASP A 270 -22.43 0.20 12.77
CA ASP A 270 -23.25 0.72 13.85
C ASP A 270 -22.57 1.85 14.64
N HIS A 271 -21.25 1.81 14.77
CA HIS A 271 -20.45 2.87 15.39
C HIS A 271 -20.48 4.15 14.53
N ALA A 272 -20.18 4.04 13.21
CA ALA A 272 -20.23 5.16 12.28
C ALA A 272 -21.63 5.81 12.25
N ARG A 273 -22.70 4.98 12.23
CA ARG A 273 -24.09 5.46 12.25
C ARG A 273 -24.42 6.24 13.52
N ARG A 274 -23.98 5.76 14.70
CA ARG A 274 -24.18 6.50 15.98
C ARG A 274 -23.49 7.86 15.97
N ARG A 275 -22.36 7.98 15.27
CA ARG A 275 -21.62 9.23 15.09
C ARG A 275 -22.24 10.17 14.04
N GLY A 276 -23.20 9.68 13.25
CA GLY A 276 -23.78 10.43 12.14
C GLY A 276 -22.84 10.62 10.96
N ILE A 277 -21.80 9.77 10.82
CA ILE A 277 -20.82 9.85 9.74
C ILE A 277 -21.24 8.92 8.59
N PRO A 278 -21.32 9.45 7.34
CA PRO A 278 -21.63 8.62 6.18
C PRO A 278 -20.48 7.65 5.89
N ALA A 279 -20.83 6.42 5.56
CA ALA A 279 -19.87 5.46 5.05
C ALA A 279 -19.61 5.69 3.56
N ILE A 280 -18.36 5.58 3.13
CA ILE A 280 -17.94 5.72 1.72
C ILE A 280 -18.17 4.38 0.98
N ALA A 281 -17.72 3.28 1.56
CA ALA A 281 -17.88 1.92 1.07
C ALA A 281 -17.83 0.93 2.25
N GLU A 282 -18.23 -0.33 2.03
CA GLU A 282 -18.06 -1.42 2.98
C GLU A 282 -16.86 -2.28 2.59
N VAL A 283 -15.96 -2.54 3.53
CA VAL A 283 -14.99 -3.63 3.40
C VAL A 283 -15.75 -4.90 3.79
N ALA A 284 -16.11 -5.69 2.80
CA ALA A 284 -17.03 -6.81 2.95
C ALA A 284 -16.32 -8.16 3.12
N GLY A 285 -15.09 -8.30 2.61
CA GLY A 285 -14.36 -9.55 2.68
C GLY A 285 -12.84 -9.38 2.65
N TYR A 286 -12.16 -10.36 3.24
CA TYR A 286 -10.69 -10.44 3.25
C TYR A 286 -10.22 -11.88 3.12
N GLY A 287 -9.31 -12.13 2.18
CA GLY A 287 -8.66 -13.40 1.99
C GLY A 287 -7.14 -13.27 1.99
N THR A 288 -6.47 -14.16 2.71
CA THR A 288 -4.99 -14.23 2.76
C THR A 288 -4.53 -15.67 2.62
N THR A 289 -3.41 -15.87 1.92
CA THR A 289 -2.78 -17.17 1.67
C THR A 289 -1.27 -17.03 1.59
N CYS A 290 -0.59 -18.18 1.55
CA CYS A 290 0.82 -18.26 1.24
C CYS A 290 1.05 -19.35 0.18
N ASP A 291 1.88 -19.05 -0.82
CA ASP A 291 2.23 -19.98 -1.91
C ASP A 291 3.02 -21.20 -1.43
N ALA A 292 3.86 -21.01 -0.43
CA ALA A 292 4.84 -21.99 0.03
C ALA A 292 5.66 -22.58 -1.15
N TYR A 293 6.14 -21.71 -2.04
CA TYR A 293 6.87 -22.10 -3.26
C TYR A 293 8.29 -21.56 -3.26
N ARG A 294 8.50 -20.29 -3.56
CA ARG A 294 9.80 -19.61 -3.56
C ARG A 294 9.73 -18.27 -2.84
N VAL A 295 10.88 -17.75 -2.44
CA VAL A 295 10.93 -16.46 -1.73
C VAL A 295 10.60 -15.28 -2.65
N THR A 296 11.04 -15.33 -3.91
CA THR A 296 10.93 -14.21 -4.86
C THR A 296 9.97 -14.46 -6.01
N ASP A 297 9.52 -15.71 -6.20
CA ASP A 297 8.64 -16.07 -7.31
C ASP A 297 7.29 -16.54 -6.79
N GLU A 298 6.24 -16.15 -7.46
CA GLU A 298 4.90 -16.68 -7.29
C GLU A 298 4.82 -18.14 -7.75
N ALA A 299 3.90 -18.90 -7.17
CA ALA A 299 3.61 -20.25 -7.65
C ALA A 299 3.05 -20.16 -9.09
N PRO A 300 3.64 -20.85 -10.10
CA PRO A 300 3.24 -20.70 -11.50
C PRO A 300 1.79 -21.08 -11.79
N ASP A 301 1.17 -21.88 -10.91
CA ASP A 301 -0.24 -22.27 -10.98
C ASP A 301 -1.18 -21.23 -10.37
N GLY A 302 -0.65 -20.15 -9.80
CA GLY A 302 -1.40 -19.06 -9.18
C GLY A 302 -2.24 -19.47 -7.96
N ARG A 303 -1.95 -20.65 -7.35
CA ARG A 303 -2.78 -21.22 -6.28
C ARG A 303 -2.99 -20.28 -5.09
N GLY A 304 -1.97 -19.48 -4.72
CA GLY A 304 -2.09 -18.52 -3.65
C GLY A 304 -3.03 -17.38 -3.98
N ALA A 305 -2.85 -16.74 -5.14
CA ALA A 305 -3.73 -15.69 -5.65
C ALA A 305 -5.19 -16.17 -5.78
N ILE A 306 -5.40 -17.37 -6.38
CA ILE A 306 -6.70 -18.02 -6.48
C ILE A 306 -7.32 -18.23 -5.10
N GLY A 307 -6.52 -18.74 -4.16
CA GLY A 307 -6.96 -18.99 -2.79
C GLY A 307 -7.35 -17.72 -2.05
N ALA A 308 -6.58 -16.62 -2.18
CA ALA A 308 -6.86 -15.35 -1.56
C ALA A 308 -8.17 -14.74 -2.09
N MET A 309 -8.35 -14.68 -3.42
CA MET A 309 -9.58 -14.18 -4.04
C MET A 309 -10.81 -15.01 -3.62
N ARG A 310 -10.73 -16.34 -3.65
CA ARG A 310 -11.84 -17.21 -3.21
C ARG A 310 -12.21 -17.03 -1.75
N ARG A 311 -11.22 -16.84 -0.88
CA ARG A 311 -11.46 -16.56 0.56
C ARG A 311 -12.12 -15.21 0.77
N ALA A 312 -11.72 -14.17 0.02
CA ALA A 312 -12.34 -12.84 0.10
C ALA A 312 -13.81 -12.90 -0.35
N LEU A 313 -14.11 -13.58 -1.45
CA LEU A 313 -15.49 -13.81 -1.92
C LEU A 313 -16.32 -14.57 -0.90
N ALA A 314 -15.80 -15.68 -0.36
CA ALA A 314 -16.48 -16.46 0.65
C ALA A 314 -16.76 -15.69 1.95
N ASP A 315 -15.79 -14.87 2.39
CA ASP A 315 -15.92 -14.03 3.59
C ASP A 315 -16.98 -12.93 3.40
N ALA A 316 -17.06 -12.36 2.16
CA ALA A 316 -18.10 -11.40 1.78
C ALA A 316 -19.48 -12.03 1.51
N GLN A 317 -19.55 -13.36 1.39
CA GLN A 317 -20.75 -14.10 0.94
C GLN A 317 -21.21 -13.65 -0.46
N LEU A 318 -20.25 -13.35 -1.35
CA LEU A 318 -20.48 -12.98 -2.75
C LEU A 318 -19.94 -14.05 -3.70
N GLY A 319 -20.52 -14.11 -4.88
CA GLY A 319 -20.06 -14.95 -5.98
C GLY A 319 -19.25 -14.17 -7.02
N PRO A 320 -18.60 -14.87 -7.98
CA PRO A 320 -17.89 -14.23 -9.09
C PRO A 320 -18.74 -13.23 -9.89
N GLN A 321 -20.03 -13.51 -10.05
CA GLN A 321 -20.99 -12.67 -10.79
C GLN A 321 -21.30 -11.33 -10.10
N ASP A 322 -20.95 -11.17 -8.82
CA ASP A 322 -21.23 -9.96 -8.06
C ASP A 322 -20.11 -8.93 -8.15
N ILE A 323 -18.94 -9.32 -8.69
CA ILE A 323 -17.77 -8.44 -8.81
C ILE A 323 -17.78 -7.78 -10.18
N ASP A 324 -17.58 -6.47 -10.21
CA ASP A 324 -17.57 -5.65 -11.42
C ASP A 324 -16.17 -5.12 -11.77
N TYR A 325 -15.29 -4.96 -10.75
CA TYR A 325 -13.96 -4.38 -10.93
C TYR A 325 -12.89 -5.12 -10.11
N VAL A 326 -11.69 -5.23 -10.69
CA VAL A 326 -10.47 -5.75 -10.05
C VAL A 326 -9.39 -4.70 -10.13
N ASN A 327 -8.97 -4.16 -8.98
CA ASN A 327 -7.70 -3.47 -8.87
C ASN A 327 -6.62 -4.54 -8.72
N ALA A 328 -5.93 -4.81 -9.80
CA ALA A 328 -4.96 -5.88 -9.89
C ALA A 328 -3.65 -5.52 -9.19
N HIS A 329 -2.93 -6.53 -8.73
CA HIS A 329 -1.55 -6.35 -8.32
C HIS A 329 -0.70 -5.81 -9.47
N GLY A 330 -0.81 -6.37 -10.68
CA GLY A 330 -0.39 -5.79 -11.94
C GLY A 330 0.92 -5.00 -11.89
N THR A 331 2.04 -5.69 -11.64
CA THR A 331 3.34 -5.04 -11.38
C THR A 331 4.09 -4.61 -12.63
N SER A 332 3.62 -4.97 -13.83
CA SER A 332 4.40 -4.82 -15.08
C SER A 332 5.59 -5.79 -15.17
N THR A 333 5.60 -6.85 -14.36
CA THR A 333 6.58 -7.93 -14.52
C THR A 333 6.01 -9.02 -15.45
N PRO A 334 6.84 -9.67 -16.28
CA PRO A 334 6.35 -10.73 -17.16
C PRO A 334 5.65 -11.88 -16.42
N MET A 335 6.15 -12.24 -15.24
CA MET A 335 5.62 -13.37 -14.46
C MET A 335 4.30 -13.03 -13.76
N ASN A 336 4.28 -12.00 -12.92
CA ASN A 336 3.11 -11.65 -12.13
C ASN A 336 1.87 -11.42 -13.00
N ASP A 337 1.99 -10.60 -14.04
CA ASP A 337 0.82 -10.17 -14.82
C ASP A 337 0.15 -11.36 -15.53
N ARG A 338 0.95 -12.33 -15.99
CA ARG A 338 0.47 -13.57 -16.58
C ARG A 338 -0.20 -14.48 -15.54
N VAL A 339 0.45 -14.69 -14.38
CA VAL A 339 -0.08 -15.55 -13.31
C VAL A 339 -1.37 -14.96 -12.73
N GLU A 340 -1.42 -13.66 -12.51
CA GLU A 340 -2.61 -12.96 -12.02
C GLU A 340 -3.77 -13.04 -13.02
N THR A 341 -3.50 -12.85 -14.32
CA THR A 341 -4.50 -13.04 -15.38
C THR A 341 -5.11 -14.45 -15.34
N ALA A 342 -4.26 -15.48 -15.27
CA ALA A 342 -4.72 -16.87 -15.18
C ALA A 342 -5.50 -17.14 -13.88
N ALA A 343 -5.07 -16.55 -12.76
CA ALA A 343 -5.76 -16.67 -11.48
C ALA A 343 -7.15 -16.02 -11.50
N ILE A 344 -7.27 -14.81 -12.06
CA ILE A 344 -8.56 -14.12 -12.24
C ILE A 344 -9.49 -14.98 -13.11
N LYS A 345 -9.02 -15.48 -14.27
CA LYS A 345 -9.81 -16.37 -15.14
C LYS A 345 -10.26 -17.63 -14.42
N THR A 346 -9.41 -18.21 -13.58
CA THR A 346 -9.73 -19.41 -12.80
C THR A 346 -10.79 -19.18 -11.71
N VAL A 347 -10.77 -18.01 -11.08
CA VAL A 347 -11.73 -17.65 -10.01
C VAL A 347 -13.07 -17.25 -10.58
N PHE A 348 -13.06 -16.44 -11.64
CA PHE A 348 -14.26 -15.81 -12.17
C PHE A 348 -14.89 -16.60 -13.33
N GLY A 349 -14.17 -17.56 -13.93
CA GLY A 349 -14.69 -18.37 -15.01
C GLY A 349 -15.24 -17.54 -16.17
N PRO A 350 -16.48 -17.78 -16.64
CA PRO A 350 -17.09 -17.00 -17.71
C PRO A 350 -17.23 -15.50 -17.39
N GLU A 351 -17.39 -15.15 -16.12
CA GLU A 351 -17.54 -13.76 -15.66
C GLU A 351 -16.26 -12.93 -15.86
N ALA A 352 -15.09 -13.56 -16.01
CA ALA A 352 -13.82 -12.87 -16.21
C ALA A 352 -13.83 -11.95 -17.45
N SER A 353 -14.59 -12.28 -18.49
CA SER A 353 -14.67 -11.51 -19.74
C SER A 353 -15.37 -10.15 -19.58
N ARG A 354 -16.21 -9.99 -18.56
CA ARG A 354 -16.94 -8.72 -18.28
C ARG A 354 -16.27 -7.84 -17.24
N LEU A 355 -15.28 -8.39 -16.50
CA LEU A 355 -14.60 -7.65 -15.46
C LEU A 355 -13.80 -6.48 -16.04
N LEU A 356 -13.90 -5.34 -15.39
CA LEU A 356 -12.94 -4.26 -15.56
C LEU A 356 -11.73 -4.56 -14.65
N VAL A 357 -10.54 -4.64 -15.23
CA VAL A 357 -9.30 -4.88 -14.50
C VAL A 357 -8.37 -3.70 -14.72
N SER A 358 -7.77 -3.13 -13.69
CA SER A 358 -6.72 -2.13 -13.91
C SER A 358 -5.63 -2.18 -12.85
N SER A 359 -4.47 -1.63 -13.18
CA SER A 359 -3.37 -1.46 -12.24
C SER A 359 -2.92 -0.01 -12.17
N THR A 360 -3.09 0.59 -11.01
CA THR A 360 -2.62 1.95 -10.70
C THR A 360 -1.10 2.06 -10.63
N LYS A 361 -0.40 0.92 -10.53
CA LYS A 361 1.07 0.88 -10.61
C LYS A 361 1.61 1.37 -11.96
N SER A 362 0.78 1.38 -13.01
CA SER A 362 1.12 2.03 -14.27
C SER A 362 1.43 3.52 -14.12
N MET A 363 0.82 4.19 -13.12
CA MET A 363 0.91 5.63 -12.86
C MET A 363 1.85 5.98 -11.70
N ILE A 364 1.78 5.23 -10.60
CA ILE A 364 2.50 5.54 -9.35
C ILE A 364 3.68 4.60 -9.07
N GLY A 365 3.99 3.68 -9.99
CA GLY A 365 4.96 2.63 -9.72
C GLY A 365 4.51 1.67 -8.62
N HIS A 366 5.40 0.79 -8.19
CA HIS A 366 5.16 -0.15 -7.12
C HIS A 366 5.66 0.40 -5.79
N THR A 367 4.75 0.80 -4.92
CA THR A 367 5.05 1.41 -3.61
C THR A 367 5.30 0.36 -2.50
N ILE A 368 5.65 -0.87 -2.89
CA ILE A 368 6.00 -2.00 -2.03
C ILE A 368 5.01 -2.16 -0.85
N SER A 369 5.45 -1.86 0.39
CA SER A 369 4.63 -2.08 1.59
C SER A 369 3.39 -1.19 1.67
N ALA A 370 3.39 -0.04 1.00
CA ALA A 370 2.24 0.86 0.94
C ALA A 370 1.22 0.52 -0.16
N ALA A 371 1.59 -0.37 -1.10
CA ALA A 371 0.81 -0.63 -2.32
C ALA A 371 -0.64 -1.01 -2.02
N GLY A 372 -0.86 -1.99 -1.16
CA GLY A 372 -2.22 -2.49 -0.88
C GLY A 372 -3.15 -1.44 -0.28
N ALA A 373 -2.62 -0.49 0.51
CA ALA A 373 -3.43 0.59 1.08
C ALA A 373 -3.83 1.63 0.02
N ILE A 374 -2.89 2.03 -0.84
CA ILE A 374 -3.17 2.96 -1.93
C ILE A 374 -4.16 2.34 -2.93
N GLU A 375 -3.97 1.07 -3.24
CA GLU A 375 -4.81 0.31 -4.17
C GLU A 375 -6.22 0.07 -3.62
N LEU A 376 -6.33 -0.25 -2.32
CA LEU A 376 -7.65 -0.35 -1.69
C LEU A 376 -8.36 1.00 -1.64
N ALA A 377 -7.67 2.09 -1.29
CA ALA A 377 -8.25 3.42 -1.31
C ALA A 377 -8.71 3.80 -2.74
N THR A 378 -7.92 3.47 -3.76
CA THR A 378 -8.31 3.61 -5.18
C THR A 378 -9.57 2.78 -5.50
N THR A 379 -9.65 1.55 -5.01
CA THR A 379 -10.81 0.67 -5.21
C THR A 379 -12.06 1.22 -4.53
N VAL A 380 -11.93 1.78 -3.32
CA VAL A 380 -13.01 2.48 -2.61
C VAL A 380 -13.50 3.70 -3.42
N LEU A 381 -12.58 4.49 -3.97
CA LEU A 381 -12.93 5.64 -4.82
C LEU A 381 -13.61 5.20 -6.11
N ALA A 382 -13.18 4.10 -6.72
CA ALA A 382 -13.82 3.53 -7.91
C ALA A 382 -15.26 3.08 -7.63
N VAL A 383 -15.51 2.44 -6.50
CA VAL A 383 -16.88 2.07 -6.05
C VAL A 383 -17.72 3.30 -5.74
N ARG A 384 -17.14 4.32 -5.06
CA ARG A 384 -17.85 5.56 -4.72
C ARG A 384 -18.32 6.32 -5.96
N ASP A 385 -17.41 6.49 -6.92
CA ASP A 385 -17.62 7.37 -8.08
C ASP A 385 -18.09 6.62 -9.32
N GLN A 386 -18.17 5.27 -9.26
CA GLN A 386 -18.60 4.42 -10.36
C GLN A 386 -17.73 4.58 -11.62
N ILE A 387 -16.41 4.67 -11.43
CA ILE A 387 -15.42 4.86 -12.50
C ILE A 387 -14.22 3.96 -12.22
N ALA A 388 -13.84 3.11 -13.18
CA ALA A 388 -12.59 2.35 -13.13
C ALA A 388 -11.43 3.22 -13.67
N PRO A 389 -10.34 3.43 -12.91
CA PRO A 389 -9.16 4.14 -13.39
C PRO A 389 -8.40 3.31 -14.43
N PRO A 390 -7.63 3.95 -15.33
CA PRO A 390 -6.96 3.25 -16.41
C PRO A 390 -5.70 2.49 -15.96
N THR A 391 -5.34 1.46 -16.72
CA THR A 391 -3.97 1.00 -16.85
C THR A 391 -3.34 1.77 -18.00
N ILE A 392 -2.45 2.72 -17.71
CA ILE A 392 -1.77 3.48 -18.75
C ILE A 392 -0.62 2.67 -19.38
N ASN A 393 -0.15 3.10 -20.55
CA ASN A 393 0.96 2.48 -21.29
C ASN A 393 0.63 1.08 -21.89
N TYR A 394 -0.61 0.66 -21.86
CA TYR A 394 -1.07 -0.56 -22.55
C TYR A 394 -1.21 -0.27 -24.04
N ARG A 395 -0.28 -0.78 -24.86
CA ARG A 395 -0.20 -0.48 -26.31
C ARG A 395 -0.15 -1.74 -27.16
N VAL A 396 0.48 -2.81 -26.65
CA VAL A 396 0.64 -4.07 -27.37
C VAL A 396 -0.02 -5.17 -26.55
N PRO A 397 -1.13 -5.74 -27.02
CA PRO A 397 -1.80 -6.84 -26.33
C PRO A 397 -0.86 -8.05 -26.18
N ASP A 398 -0.88 -8.66 -24.98
CA ASP A 398 -0.21 -9.90 -24.69
C ASP A 398 -1.24 -11.05 -24.76
N PRO A 399 -1.06 -12.08 -25.61
CA PRO A 399 -1.98 -13.21 -25.68
C PRO A 399 -2.17 -13.98 -24.36
N GLU A 400 -1.22 -13.91 -23.43
CA GLU A 400 -1.32 -14.51 -22.10
C GLU A 400 -2.04 -13.59 -21.09
N CYS A 401 -2.25 -12.30 -21.46
CA CYS A 401 -2.95 -11.28 -20.67
C CYS A 401 -4.13 -10.74 -21.49
N ASP A 402 -5.23 -11.48 -21.56
CA ASP A 402 -6.34 -11.29 -22.50
C ASP A 402 -7.65 -10.81 -21.83
N LEU A 403 -7.57 -10.15 -20.65
CA LEU A 403 -8.70 -9.53 -19.98
C LEU A 403 -8.89 -8.06 -20.41
N HIS A 404 -9.95 -7.43 -19.93
CA HIS A 404 -10.20 -6.01 -20.18
C HIS A 404 -9.46 -5.13 -19.14
N TYR A 405 -8.24 -4.69 -19.47
CA TYR A 405 -7.35 -3.98 -18.54
C TYR A 405 -7.62 -2.47 -18.42
N VAL A 406 -8.79 -1.97 -18.79
CA VAL A 406 -9.13 -0.53 -18.82
C VAL A 406 -8.00 0.27 -19.51
N PRO A 407 -7.72 0.04 -20.79
CA PRO A 407 -6.49 0.53 -21.42
C PRO A 407 -6.51 2.05 -21.60
N ASN A 408 -5.53 2.72 -21.01
CA ASN A 408 -5.16 4.12 -21.18
C ASN A 408 -6.22 5.19 -20.86
N THR A 409 -7.49 4.85 -20.71
CA THR A 409 -8.57 5.79 -20.43
C THR A 409 -9.51 5.21 -19.37
N SER A 410 -9.88 6.01 -18.37
CA SER A 410 -10.85 5.60 -17.35
C SER A 410 -12.21 5.25 -17.96
N VAL A 411 -12.93 4.33 -17.34
CA VAL A 411 -14.23 3.83 -17.81
C VAL A 411 -15.28 4.04 -16.73
N ALA A 412 -16.32 4.82 -17.03
CA ALA A 412 -17.51 4.91 -16.21
C ALA A 412 -18.30 3.60 -16.32
N ALA A 413 -18.58 2.97 -15.20
CA ALA A 413 -19.30 1.69 -15.15
C ALA A 413 -19.99 1.51 -13.80
N ARG A 414 -21.06 0.72 -13.79
CA ARG A 414 -21.67 0.32 -12.51
C ARG A 414 -20.74 -0.63 -11.78
N ILE A 415 -20.22 -0.22 -10.62
CA ILE A 415 -19.30 -0.98 -9.76
C ILE A 415 -19.97 -1.19 -8.40
N ARG A 416 -20.67 -2.30 -8.25
CA ARG A 416 -21.37 -2.68 -7.00
C ARG A 416 -20.39 -3.25 -5.99
N ALA A 417 -19.47 -4.09 -6.47
CA ALA A 417 -18.41 -4.66 -5.68
C ALA A 417 -17.12 -4.80 -6.48
N ALA A 418 -16.01 -4.67 -5.80
CA ALA A 418 -14.68 -4.72 -6.38
C ALA A 418 -13.70 -5.44 -5.44
N ILE A 419 -12.65 -6.04 -6.02
CA ILE A 419 -11.54 -6.60 -5.26
C ILE A 419 -10.25 -5.82 -5.52
N SER A 420 -9.38 -5.77 -4.51
CA SER A 420 -8.02 -5.27 -4.59
C SER A 420 -7.07 -6.41 -4.24
N ASN A 421 -6.21 -6.78 -5.18
CA ASN A 421 -5.24 -7.86 -5.05
C ASN A 421 -3.86 -7.32 -4.68
N SER A 422 -3.19 -8.00 -3.78
CA SER A 422 -1.79 -7.75 -3.45
C SER A 422 -1.05 -9.08 -3.34
N PHE A 423 0.01 -9.25 -4.14
CA PHE A 423 0.86 -10.43 -4.11
C PHE A 423 2.29 -9.99 -3.80
N GLY A 424 3.03 -10.76 -3.03
CA GLY A 424 4.31 -10.28 -2.54
C GLY A 424 5.36 -11.37 -2.38
N PHE A 425 6.60 -10.94 -2.38
CA PHE A 425 7.72 -11.78 -2.03
C PHE A 425 7.47 -12.50 -0.70
N GLY A 426 8.02 -13.71 -0.55
CA GLY A 426 7.66 -14.62 0.53
C GLY A 426 6.45 -15.49 0.22
N GLY A 427 5.81 -15.30 -0.96
CA GLY A 427 4.63 -16.02 -1.37
C GLY A 427 3.34 -15.56 -0.69
N HIS A 428 3.32 -14.35 -0.13
CA HIS A 428 2.14 -13.76 0.49
C HIS A 428 1.15 -13.28 -0.57
N ASN A 429 -0.13 -13.63 -0.38
CA ASN A 429 -1.21 -13.20 -1.26
C ASN A 429 -2.38 -12.70 -0.41
N ASP A 430 -2.83 -11.49 -0.68
CA ASP A 430 -3.95 -10.85 0.01
C ASP A 430 -4.95 -10.32 -1.03
N CYS A 431 -6.22 -10.46 -0.71
CA CYS A 431 -7.33 -9.92 -1.48
C CYS A 431 -8.33 -9.26 -0.53
N LEU A 432 -8.57 -7.97 -0.73
CA LEU A 432 -9.58 -7.20 -0.02
C LEU A 432 -10.77 -6.97 -0.94
N LEU A 433 -11.97 -7.14 -0.43
CA LEU A 433 -13.21 -6.93 -1.16
C LEU A 433 -13.98 -5.77 -0.57
N VAL A 434 -14.31 -4.80 -1.41
CA VAL A 434 -15.18 -3.67 -1.06
C VAL A 434 -16.46 -3.70 -1.88
N ARG A 435 -17.55 -3.19 -1.28
CA ARG A 435 -18.82 -3.00 -1.98
C ARG A 435 -19.44 -1.65 -1.66
N GLU A 436 -20.35 -1.24 -2.52
CA GLU A 436 -21.18 -0.05 -2.27
C GLU A 436 -22.01 -0.20 -1.00
N ILE A 437 -22.35 0.93 -0.39
CA ILE A 437 -23.27 0.96 0.75
C ILE A 437 -24.68 0.77 0.24
N GLU A 438 -25.34 -0.28 0.67
CA GLU A 438 -26.79 -0.43 0.48
C GLU A 438 -27.51 0.72 1.19
N ARG A 439 -28.27 1.49 0.44
CA ARG A 439 -29.05 2.64 0.92
C ARG A 439 -30.29 2.20 1.66
#